data_b003a2e29688e6d0d8f863f8f7130556
#
_entry.id   b003a2e29688e6d0d8f863f8f7130556
#
_cell.length_a   1.000
_cell.length_b   1.000
_cell.length_c   1.000
_cell.angle_alpha   90.00
_cell.angle_beta   90.00
_cell.angle_gamma   90.00
#
_symmetry.space_group_name_H-M   'P 1'
#
loop_
_entity.id
_entity.type
_entity.pdbx_description
1 polymer ?
#
loop_
_entity_poly.entity_id
_entity_poly.type
_entity_poly.pdbx_seq_one_letter_code
_entity_poly.pdbx_strand_id
1 'polypeptide(L)'
;MGAQAAKKALESAKMNAEDVELIIVSTCTPDFFYPAMSCLIQKHIGAKNAACFDVNSACTGFISSLDIAQKYLETDKYKNVLIVSSEKLSNQTDYTDRASCILFGDAAGAVLLKKSGKRFNSFLGAEGDEFEALYCKVNYQGNCPWFGDIDEFYEHRFDTFSKQNFLVQDGKAVYKFAVNAMADAVRNVAEQGGFDVSELDLVIPHQANLRIIEKATELLGVPSDKVYTNIEHMGNVSSACIPVALDELSRAGRIREGMKICFVGFGAGLTYGAAIMEV
;
A
#
# COMPACT_ATOMS: atom_id res chain seq x y z
N MET A 1 0.16 14.35 -7.53
CA MET A 1 -0.64 13.97 -6.35
C MET A 1 0.25 13.76 -5.13
N GLY A 2 1.24 12.86 -5.14
CA GLY A 2 2.09 12.53 -4.00
C GLY A 2 2.76 13.72 -3.32
N ALA A 3 3.33 14.66 -4.08
CA ALA A 3 3.93 15.87 -3.51
C ALA A 3 2.92 16.77 -2.76
N GLN A 4 1.65 16.80 -3.21
CA GLN A 4 0.60 17.55 -2.51
C GLN A 4 0.19 16.86 -1.21
N ALA A 5 0.07 15.51 -1.22
CA ALA A 5 -0.20 14.74 -0.01
C ALA A 5 0.94 14.92 1.02
N ALA A 6 2.19 14.85 0.56
CA ALA A 6 3.38 15.09 1.39
C ALA A 6 3.36 16.47 2.06
N LYS A 7 3.08 17.54 1.30
CA LYS A 7 2.96 18.90 1.84
C LYS A 7 1.89 19.01 2.92
N LYS A 8 0.70 18.45 2.68
CA LYS A 8 -0.39 18.46 3.66
C LYS A 8 -0.03 17.70 4.95
N ALA A 9 0.67 16.57 4.82
CA ALA A 9 1.15 15.82 5.99
C ALA A 9 2.17 16.61 6.81
N LEU A 10 3.11 17.31 6.16
CA LEU A 10 4.08 18.18 6.83
C LEU A 10 3.41 19.39 7.48
N GLU A 11 2.45 20.02 6.82
CA GLU A 11 1.65 21.14 7.37
C GLU A 11 0.89 20.68 8.62
N SER A 12 0.21 19.52 8.56
CA SER A 12 -0.49 18.94 9.70
C SER A 12 0.45 18.65 10.88
N ALA A 13 1.64 18.12 10.58
CA ALA A 13 2.66 17.82 11.58
C ALA A 13 3.45 19.06 12.06
N LYS A 14 3.22 20.23 11.47
CA LYS A 14 3.97 21.48 11.71
C LYS A 14 5.49 21.27 11.57
N MET A 15 5.90 20.49 10.55
CA MET A 15 7.30 20.18 10.28
C MET A 15 7.75 20.87 8.99
N ASN A 16 8.95 21.46 9.00
CA ASN A 16 9.57 21.99 7.79
C ASN A 16 10.03 20.83 6.90
N ALA A 17 9.94 20.99 5.60
CA ALA A 17 10.37 19.96 4.65
C ALA A 17 11.87 19.65 4.76
N GLU A 18 12.71 20.62 5.10
CA GLU A 18 14.16 20.45 5.30
C GLU A 18 14.53 19.59 6.50
N ASP A 19 13.60 19.42 7.47
CA ASP A 19 13.78 18.59 8.67
C ASP A 19 13.40 17.12 8.43
N VAL A 20 12.88 16.78 7.26
CA VAL A 20 12.59 15.39 6.87
C VAL A 20 13.90 14.68 6.57
N GLU A 21 14.11 13.53 7.22
CA GLU A 21 15.37 12.77 7.11
C GLU A 21 15.25 11.60 6.12
N LEU A 22 14.07 11.00 5.97
CA LEU A 22 13.80 9.91 5.03
C LEU A 22 12.43 10.06 4.38
N ILE A 23 12.36 9.84 3.06
CA ILE A 23 11.12 9.72 2.29
C ILE A 23 11.05 8.32 1.71
N ILE A 24 9.96 7.60 1.99
CA ILE A 24 9.62 6.32 1.38
C ILE A 24 8.37 6.53 0.55
N VAL A 25 8.44 6.22 -0.74
CA VAL A 25 7.25 6.28 -1.61
C VAL A 25 6.80 4.87 -1.95
N SER A 26 5.54 4.56 -1.68
CA SER A 26 4.90 3.34 -2.13
C SER A 26 4.14 3.63 -3.42
N THR A 27 4.49 2.92 -4.49
CA THR A 27 3.78 3.02 -5.78
C THR A 27 4.04 1.82 -6.67
N CYS A 28 3.00 1.35 -7.38
CA CYS A 28 3.10 0.44 -8.52
C CYS A 28 2.83 1.15 -9.85
N THR A 29 2.62 2.47 -9.81
CA THR A 29 2.30 3.32 -10.97
C THR A 29 3.22 4.56 -11.04
N PRO A 30 4.56 4.37 -11.01
CA PRO A 30 5.49 5.50 -11.02
C PRO A 30 5.42 6.28 -12.35
N ASP A 31 5.66 7.59 -12.30
CA ASP A 31 5.74 8.41 -13.51
C ASP A 31 6.96 8.04 -14.37
N PHE A 32 8.02 7.52 -13.74
CA PHE A 32 9.27 7.09 -14.39
C PHE A 32 9.78 5.79 -13.74
N PHE A 33 10.44 4.92 -14.49
CA PHE A 33 11.20 3.82 -13.91
C PHE A 33 12.38 4.32 -13.09
N TYR A 34 13.03 5.36 -13.55
CA TYR A 34 14.05 6.15 -12.87
C TYR A 34 14.05 7.58 -13.45
N PRO A 35 14.27 8.62 -12.63
CA PRO A 35 14.51 8.58 -11.20
C PRO A 35 13.29 8.09 -10.39
N ALA A 36 13.53 7.63 -9.15
CA ALA A 36 12.49 7.23 -8.22
C ALA A 36 11.47 8.37 -7.97
N MET A 37 10.19 8.01 -7.74
CA MET A 37 9.14 8.98 -7.41
C MET A 37 9.44 9.76 -6.14
N SER A 38 10.10 9.12 -5.17
CA SER A 38 10.56 9.76 -3.94
C SER A 38 11.52 10.93 -4.20
N CYS A 39 12.42 10.81 -5.17
CA CYS A 39 13.30 11.92 -5.58
C CYS A 39 12.53 13.09 -6.17
N LEU A 40 11.48 12.82 -6.96
CA LEU A 40 10.62 13.85 -7.52
C LEU A 40 9.82 14.55 -6.44
N ILE A 41 9.25 13.79 -5.51
CA ILE A 41 8.51 14.32 -4.36
C ILE A 41 9.44 15.15 -3.48
N GLN A 42 10.63 14.64 -3.13
CA GLN A 42 11.67 15.34 -2.38
C GLN A 42 11.93 16.74 -2.96
N LYS A 43 12.19 16.80 -4.27
CA LYS A 43 12.40 18.08 -4.99
C LYS A 43 11.20 19.01 -4.88
N HIS A 44 9.99 18.48 -5.11
CA HIS A 44 8.78 19.29 -5.16
C HIS A 44 8.35 19.86 -3.80
N ILE A 45 8.68 19.18 -2.70
CA ILE A 45 8.38 19.65 -1.34
C ILE A 45 9.54 20.43 -0.72
N GLY A 46 10.74 20.40 -1.32
CA GLY A 46 11.92 21.06 -0.80
C GLY A 46 12.65 20.32 0.33
N ALA A 47 12.44 19.01 0.47
CA ALA A 47 13.07 18.18 1.50
C ALA A 47 14.51 17.79 1.12
N LYS A 48 15.35 18.78 0.85
CA LYS A 48 16.70 18.59 0.27
C LYS A 48 17.66 17.75 1.09
N ASN A 49 17.39 17.58 2.39
CA ASN A 49 18.24 16.82 3.32
C ASN A 49 17.79 15.36 3.46
N ALA A 50 16.62 14.99 2.93
CA ALA A 50 16.09 13.64 3.08
C ALA A 50 16.78 12.64 2.16
N ALA A 51 17.10 11.45 2.68
CA ALA A 51 17.29 10.27 1.84
C ALA A 51 15.94 9.84 1.26
N CYS A 52 15.93 9.17 0.10
CA CYS A 52 14.68 8.75 -0.50
C CYS A 52 14.81 7.50 -1.38
N PHE A 53 13.79 6.66 -1.38
CA PHE A 53 13.64 5.49 -2.25
C PHE A 53 12.16 5.10 -2.38
N ASP A 54 11.87 4.30 -3.41
CA ASP A 54 10.53 3.77 -3.66
C ASP A 54 10.43 2.31 -3.24
N VAL A 55 9.20 1.90 -2.87
CA VAL A 55 8.81 0.52 -2.56
C VAL A 55 7.67 0.13 -3.48
N ASN A 56 7.80 -0.99 -4.15
CA ASN A 56 6.71 -1.60 -4.91
C ASN A 56 6.33 -2.94 -4.29
N SER A 57 5.23 -2.96 -3.56
CA SER A 57 4.53 -4.15 -3.07
C SER A 57 3.05 -4.05 -3.41
N ALA A 58 2.74 -3.47 -4.56
CA ALA A 58 1.38 -3.21 -5.02
C ALA A 58 0.50 -2.65 -3.88
N CYS A 59 -0.70 -3.21 -3.67
CA CYS A 59 -1.66 -2.68 -2.68
C CYS A 59 -1.20 -2.82 -1.22
N THR A 60 -0.21 -3.67 -0.91
CA THR A 60 0.38 -3.77 0.44
C THR A 60 1.51 -2.79 0.69
N GLY A 61 1.85 -1.98 -0.30
CA GLY A 61 3.03 -1.10 -0.27
C GLY A 61 3.05 -0.11 0.88
N PHE A 62 1.89 0.40 1.34
CA PHE A 62 1.83 1.24 2.53
C PHE A 62 2.23 0.48 3.80
N ILE A 63 1.73 -0.76 3.97
CA ILE A 63 2.06 -1.61 5.12
C ILE A 63 3.54 -1.99 5.11
N SER A 64 4.07 -2.35 3.94
CA SER A 64 5.50 -2.61 3.75
C SER A 64 6.36 -1.37 4.09
N SER A 65 5.90 -0.18 3.70
CA SER A 65 6.58 1.07 4.02
C SER A 65 6.54 1.40 5.50
N LEU A 66 5.45 1.05 6.22
CA LEU A 66 5.36 1.19 7.67
C LEU A 66 6.37 0.27 8.38
N ASP A 67 6.48 -1.00 7.95
CA ASP A 67 7.46 -1.94 8.50
C ASP A 67 8.89 -1.45 8.32
N ILE A 68 9.24 -1.01 7.11
CA ILE A 68 10.57 -0.47 6.81
C ILE A 68 10.85 0.78 7.64
N ALA A 69 9.91 1.72 7.71
CA ALA A 69 10.06 2.96 8.45
C ALA A 69 10.29 2.70 9.94
N GLN A 70 9.54 1.74 10.53
CA GLN A 70 9.72 1.34 11.92
C GLN A 70 11.15 0.86 12.18
N LYS A 71 11.71 -0.02 11.33
CA LYS A 71 13.07 -0.53 11.50
C LYS A 71 14.11 0.59 11.50
N TYR A 72 13.95 1.59 10.62
CA TYR A 72 14.83 2.76 10.61
C TYR A 72 14.69 3.64 11.86
N LEU A 73 13.46 3.81 12.36
CA LEU A 73 13.21 4.59 13.58
C LEU A 73 13.71 3.86 14.84
N GLU A 74 13.56 2.53 14.91
CA GLU A 74 14.05 1.72 16.04
C GLU A 74 15.57 1.76 16.19
N THR A 75 16.29 1.76 15.07
CA THR A 75 17.77 1.82 15.07
C THR A 75 18.32 3.24 15.24
N ASP A 76 17.46 4.23 15.43
CA ASP A 76 17.83 5.67 15.49
C ASP A 76 18.61 6.15 14.25
N LYS A 77 18.53 5.42 13.13
CA LYS A 77 19.17 5.81 11.86
C LYS A 77 18.57 7.12 11.33
N TYR A 78 17.24 7.24 11.46
CA TYR A 78 16.50 8.45 11.15
C TYR A 78 15.54 8.78 12.30
N LYS A 79 15.32 10.06 12.55
CA LYS A 79 14.41 10.56 13.61
C LYS A 79 12.98 10.68 13.14
N ASN A 80 12.80 10.78 11.84
CA ASN A 80 11.48 10.85 11.19
C ASN A 80 11.52 10.24 9.81
N VAL A 81 10.36 9.75 9.36
CA VAL A 81 10.16 9.15 8.05
C VAL A 81 8.84 9.65 7.48
N LEU A 82 8.88 10.24 6.31
CA LEU A 82 7.70 10.61 5.54
C LEU A 82 7.38 9.45 4.57
N ILE A 83 6.25 8.79 4.79
CA ILE A 83 5.72 7.78 3.85
C ILE A 83 4.70 8.47 2.96
N VAL A 84 4.81 8.24 1.65
CA VAL A 84 3.84 8.71 0.66
C VAL A 84 3.40 7.53 -0.19
N SER A 85 2.11 7.24 -0.22
CA SER A 85 1.54 6.33 -1.22
C SER A 85 0.91 7.16 -2.32
N SER A 86 1.31 6.93 -3.57
CA SER A 86 0.83 7.73 -4.71
C SER A 86 0.59 6.84 -5.92
N GLU A 87 -0.68 6.70 -6.29
CA GLU A 87 -1.10 5.76 -7.31
C GLU A 87 -1.95 6.44 -8.39
N LYS A 88 -1.69 6.05 -9.63
CA LYS A 88 -2.43 6.47 -10.82
C LYS A 88 -2.84 5.25 -11.63
N LEU A 89 -3.80 4.48 -11.09
CA LEU A 89 -4.26 3.24 -11.71
C LEU A 89 -5.02 3.47 -13.01
N SER A 90 -5.51 4.70 -13.25
CA SER A 90 -6.10 5.08 -14.55
C SER A 90 -5.16 4.84 -15.74
N ASN A 91 -3.83 4.86 -15.51
CA ASN A 91 -2.83 4.54 -16.53
C ASN A 91 -2.76 3.06 -16.91
N GLN A 92 -3.24 2.17 -16.03
CA GLN A 92 -3.17 0.71 -16.18
C GLN A 92 -4.56 0.09 -16.32
N THR A 93 -5.62 0.90 -16.34
CA THR A 93 -7.00 0.44 -16.45
C THR A 93 -7.42 0.37 -17.91
N ASP A 94 -7.89 -0.81 -18.35
CA ASP A 94 -8.55 -0.95 -19.65
C ASP A 94 -9.99 -0.46 -19.55
N TYR A 95 -10.26 0.74 -20.05
CA TYR A 95 -11.60 1.33 -20.03
C TYR A 95 -12.59 0.66 -21.01
N THR A 96 -12.14 -0.29 -21.81
CA THR A 96 -13.01 -1.14 -22.67
C THR A 96 -13.45 -2.41 -21.95
N ASP A 97 -12.74 -2.83 -20.90
CA ASP A 97 -13.11 -3.96 -20.05
C ASP A 97 -14.07 -3.53 -18.94
N ARG A 98 -15.33 -3.89 -19.05
CA ARG A 98 -16.38 -3.56 -18.07
C ARG A 98 -16.20 -4.22 -16.69
N ALA A 99 -15.38 -5.27 -16.61
CA ALA A 99 -15.14 -5.98 -15.36
C ALA A 99 -14.15 -5.23 -14.45
N SER A 100 -13.23 -4.48 -15.05
CA SER A 100 -12.16 -3.79 -14.32
C SER A 100 -12.26 -2.25 -14.34
N CYS A 101 -12.82 -1.65 -15.39
CA CYS A 101 -12.80 -0.20 -15.60
C CYS A 101 -13.51 0.63 -14.49
N ILE A 102 -14.43 0.02 -13.75
CA ILE A 102 -15.19 0.68 -12.69
C ILE A 102 -14.57 0.51 -11.29
N LEU A 103 -13.47 -0.25 -11.15
CA LEU A 103 -12.96 -0.65 -9.85
C LEU A 103 -11.89 0.32 -9.32
N PHE A 104 -11.05 0.85 -10.20
CA PHE A 104 -9.82 1.52 -9.84
C PHE A 104 -9.92 3.03 -9.90
N GLY A 105 -9.17 3.70 -9.02
CA GLY A 105 -9.07 5.15 -8.94
C GLY A 105 -7.63 5.64 -8.79
N ASP A 106 -7.47 6.95 -8.79
CA ASP A 106 -6.19 7.64 -8.60
C ASP A 106 -6.21 8.43 -7.30
N ALA A 107 -5.22 8.22 -6.45
CA ALA A 107 -5.08 8.99 -5.22
C ALA A 107 -3.65 9.02 -4.69
N ALA A 108 -3.42 9.90 -3.72
CA ALA A 108 -2.22 9.89 -2.89
C ALA A 108 -2.56 10.26 -1.44
N GLY A 109 -1.94 9.53 -0.51
CA GLY A 109 -1.96 9.81 0.91
C GLY A 109 -0.55 9.83 1.48
N ALA A 110 -0.32 10.55 2.57
CA ALA A 110 0.98 10.62 3.21
C ALA A 110 0.87 10.66 4.72
N VAL A 111 1.85 10.05 5.40
CA VAL A 111 1.98 10.07 6.87
C VAL A 111 3.41 10.40 7.27
N LEU A 112 3.56 11.16 8.34
CA LEU A 112 4.85 11.44 8.95
C LEU A 112 4.97 10.63 10.23
N LEU A 113 6.00 9.78 10.30
CA LEU A 113 6.30 8.93 11.44
C LEU A 113 7.49 9.47 12.23
N LYS A 114 7.40 9.31 13.55
CA LYS A 114 8.49 9.57 14.51
C LYS A 114 8.53 8.45 15.54
N LYS A 115 9.71 8.21 16.13
CA LYS A 115 9.83 7.29 17.26
C LYS A 115 9.02 7.82 18.45
N SER A 116 8.14 6.98 19.00
CA SER A 116 7.23 7.40 20.06
C SER A 116 7.30 6.55 21.33
N GLY A 117 7.90 5.40 21.32
CA GLY A 117 7.84 4.43 22.41
C GLY A 117 6.49 3.71 22.56
N LYS A 118 5.49 4.04 21.73
CA LYS A 118 4.20 3.33 21.64
C LYS A 118 4.39 2.01 20.92
N ARG A 119 3.47 1.04 21.17
CA ARG A 119 3.56 -0.28 20.55
C ARG A 119 3.25 -0.19 19.06
N PHE A 120 4.06 -0.86 18.30
CA PHE A 120 3.86 -1.12 16.87
C PHE A 120 4.31 -2.54 16.54
N ASN A 121 3.57 -3.23 15.71
CA ASN A 121 3.99 -4.48 15.10
C ASN A 121 3.46 -4.60 13.68
N SER A 122 4.16 -5.35 12.84
CA SER A 122 3.81 -5.60 11.45
C SER A 122 4.07 -7.05 11.08
N PHE A 123 3.25 -7.56 10.16
CA PHE A 123 3.40 -8.87 9.55
C PHE A 123 3.26 -8.74 8.03
N LEU A 124 4.17 -9.34 7.29
CA LEU A 124 4.17 -9.37 5.83
C LEU A 124 4.29 -10.81 5.35
N GLY A 125 3.52 -11.18 4.34
CA GLY A 125 3.55 -12.48 3.69
C GLY A 125 3.40 -12.36 2.17
N ALA A 126 3.77 -13.43 1.45
CA ALA A 126 3.65 -13.50 0.00
C ALA A 126 3.43 -14.94 -0.48
N GLU A 127 2.68 -15.08 -1.58
CA GLU A 127 2.40 -16.31 -2.31
C GLU A 127 2.75 -16.10 -3.79
N GLY A 128 4.02 -16.27 -4.13
CA GLY A 128 4.54 -15.99 -5.47
C GLY A 128 3.98 -16.90 -6.56
N ASP A 129 3.55 -18.12 -6.21
CA ASP A 129 2.97 -19.08 -7.17
C ASP A 129 1.61 -18.62 -7.72
N GLU A 130 0.93 -17.70 -7.03
CA GLU A 130 -0.39 -17.18 -7.42
C GLU A 130 -0.31 -15.83 -8.18
N PHE A 131 0.87 -15.43 -8.68
CA PHE A 131 1.06 -14.10 -9.29
C PHE A 131 0.16 -13.85 -10.50
N GLU A 132 -0.22 -14.90 -11.23
CA GLU A 132 -1.10 -14.81 -12.42
C GLU A 132 -2.51 -14.35 -12.08
N ALA A 133 -2.91 -14.41 -10.81
CA ALA A 133 -4.24 -13.96 -10.40
C ALA A 133 -4.42 -12.44 -10.43
N LEU A 134 -3.32 -11.67 -10.34
CA LEU A 134 -3.36 -10.21 -10.36
C LEU A 134 -2.00 -9.65 -10.78
N TYR A 135 -1.94 -9.09 -11.99
CA TYR A 135 -0.69 -8.54 -12.51
C TYR A 135 -0.93 -7.38 -13.48
N CYS A 136 0.14 -6.61 -13.73
CA CYS A 136 0.25 -5.68 -14.85
C CYS A 136 1.64 -5.86 -15.48
N LYS A 137 1.68 -6.36 -16.71
CA LYS A 137 2.95 -6.62 -17.42
C LYS A 137 3.57 -5.32 -17.90
N VAL A 138 4.87 -5.17 -17.68
CA VAL A 138 5.66 -4.07 -18.28
C VAL A 138 6.16 -4.53 -19.65
N ASN A 139 5.82 -3.81 -20.71
CA ASN A 139 6.37 -4.05 -22.04
C ASN A 139 7.62 -3.22 -22.22
N TYR A 140 8.77 -3.85 -22.13
CA TYR A 140 10.03 -3.26 -22.59
C TYR A 140 10.10 -3.41 -24.11
N GLN A 141 10.13 -2.29 -24.82
CA GLN A 141 10.49 -2.26 -26.23
C GLN A 141 12.02 -2.11 -26.34
N GLY A 142 12.71 -3.19 -26.58
CA GLY A 142 14.15 -3.14 -26.77
C GLY A 142 14.72 -4.53 -27.06
N ASN A 143 15.41 -4.68 -28.18
CA ASN A 143 16.19 -5.87 -28.46
C ASN A 143 17.53 -5.74 -27.73
N CYS A 144 17.77 -6.57 -26.73
CA CYS A 144 19.12 -6.73 -26.19
C CYS A 144 19.90 -7.72 -27.07
N PRO A 145 20.89 -7.28 -27.84
CA PRO A 145 21.60 -8.17 -28.81
C PRO A 145 22.44 -9.24 -28.11
N TRP A 146 22.59 -9.18 -26.80
CA TRP A 146 23.49 -10.07 -26.04
C TRP A 146 22.77 -11.26 -25.38
N PHE A 147 21.44 -11.21 -25.25
CA PHE A 147 20.66 -12.22 -24.52
C PHE A 147 19.70 -13.03 -25.39
N GLY A 148 19.80 -12.92 -26.74
CA GLY A 148 18.85 -13.57 -27.61
C GLY A 148 17.43 -13.05 -27.41
N ASP A 149 16.46 -13.87 -27.74
CA ASP A 149 15.07 -13.55 -27.45
C ASP A 149 14.82 -13.71 -25.94
N ILE A 150 14.53 -12.61 -25.26
CA ILE A 150 14.14 -12.64 -23.84
C ILE A 150 12.95 -13.59 -23.61
N ASP A 151 12.14 -13.79 -24.64
CA ASP A 151 11.04 -14.75 -24.62
C ASP A 151 11.50 -16.22 -24.47
N GLU A 152 12.74 -16.57 -24.88
CA GLU A 152 13.32 -17.90 -24.61
C GLU A 152 13.71 -18.13 -23.15
N PHE A 153 14.08 -17.08 -22.41
CA PHE A 153 14.41 -17.20 -20.99
C PHE A 153 13.19 -17.37 -20.10
N TYR A 154 12.06 -16.77 -20.51
CA TYR A 154 10.77 -16.90 -19.81
C TYR A 154 9.87 -17.95 -20.46
N GLU A 155 10.46 -19.08 -20.94
CA GLU A 155 9.77 -20.23 -21.55
C GLU A 155 8.24 -20.08 -21.67
N HIS A 156 7.74 -19.86 -22.87
CA HIS A 156 6.33 -20.02 -23.33
C HIS A 156 5.16 -19.71 -22.35
N ARG A 157 5.42 -19.56 -21.06
CA ARG A 157 4.41 -19.25 -20.04
C ARG A 157 3.83 -17.84 -20.20
N PHE A 158 4.60 -16.91 -20.75
CA PHE A 158 4.19 -15.51 -20.88
C PHE A 158 3.57 -15.16 -22.23
N ASP A 159 3.53 -16.07 -23.18
CA ASP A 159 2.90 -15.85 -24.51
C ASP A 159 1.38 -15.66 -24.42
N THR A 160 0.76 -16.12 -23.35
CA THR A 160 -0.68 -15.98 -23.10
C THR A 160 -1.04 -14.66 -22.41
N PHE A 161 -0.06 -13.91 -21.88
CA PHE A 161 -0.32 -12.64 -21.23
C PHE A 161 -0.67 -11.54 -22.23
N SER A 162 -1.59 -10.68 -21.84
CA SER A 162 -1.96 -9.52 -22.63
C SER A 162 -0.73 -8.74 -23.11
N LYS A 163 -0.66 -8.45 -24.41
CA LYS A 163 0.39 -7.59 -24.99
C LYS A 163 0.28 -6.13 -24.54
N GLN A 164 -0.75 -5.79 -23.77
CA GLN A 164 -1.04 -4.45 -23.31
C GLN A 164 -0.61 -4.28 -21.85
N ASN A 165 -0.18 -3.07 -21.48
CA ASN A 165 0.22 -2.69 -20.13
C ASN A 165 -1.01 -2.46 -19.22
N PHE A 166 -2.05 -3.29 -19.37
CA PHE A 166 -3.24 -3.20 -18.54
C PHE A 166 -3.19 -4.17 -17.38
N LEU A 167 -3.82 -3.76 -16.30
CA LEU A 167 -4.02 -4.59 -15.12
C LEU A 167 -4.96 -5.74 -15.45
N VAL A 168 -4.53 -6.97 -15.15
CA VAL A 168 -5.31 -8.20 -15.35
C VAL A 168 -5.63 -8.79 -13.99
N GLN A 169 -6.89 -9.20 -13.79
CA GLN A 169 -7.36 -9.75 -12.53
C GLN A 169 -8.27 -10.95 -12.73
N ASP A 170 -7.94 -12.09 -12.09
CA ASP A 170 -8.90 -13.16 -11.83
C ASP A 170 -9.64 -12.87 -10.52
N GLY A 171 -10.82 -12.28 -10.62
CA GLY A 171 -11.58 -11.86 -9.45
C GLY A 171 -11.97 -13.00 -8.50
N LYS A 172 -12.09 -14.26 -8.98
CA LYS A 172 -12.41 -15.43 -8.12
C LYS A 172 -11.19 -15.89 -7.34
N ALA A 173 -10.04 -16.02 -7.99
CA ALA A 173 -8.79 -16.39 -7.35
C ALA A 173 -8.41 -15.34 -6.30
N VAL A 174 -8.43 -14.06 -6.68
CA VAL A 174 -8.16 -12.93 -5.79
C VAL A 174 -9.10 -12.92 -4.59
N TYR A 175 -10.41 -13.11 -4.78
CA TYR A 175 -11.37 -13.14 -3.66
C TYR A 175 -11.04 -14.25 -2.67
N LYS A 176 -10.83 -15.49 -3.17
CA LYS A 176 -10.52 -16.66 -2.33
C LYS A 176 -9.26 -16.46 -1.49
N PHE A 177 -8.21 -15.92 -2.11
CA PHE A 177 -6.96 -15.59 -1.44
C PHE A 177 -7.15 -14.49 -0.41
N ALA A 178 -7.69 -13.35 -0.83
CA ALA A 178 -7.74 -12.11 -0.06
C ALA A 178 -8.48 -12.25 1.28
N VAL A 179 -9.63 -12.94 1.29
CA VAL A 179 -10.43 -13.13 2.50
C VAL A 179 -9.64 -13.81 3.60
N ASN A 180 -8.95 -14.90 3.29
CA ASN A 180 -8.16 -15.65 4.26
C ASN A 180 -6.87 -14.92 4.62
N ALA A 181 -6.14 -14.43 3.61
CA ALA A 181 -4.86 -13.76 3.79
C ALA A 181 -4.97 -12.50 4.68
N MET A 182 -6.04 -11.70 4.52
CA MET A 182 -6.30 -10.54 5.40
C MET A 182 -6.57 -10.99 6.84
N ALA A 183 -7.42 -12.01 7.03
CA ALA A 183 -7.74 -12.50 8.37
C ALA A 183 -6.49 -13.08 9.06
N ASP A 184 -5.70 -13.87 8.33
CA ASP A 184 -4.48 -14.47 8.86
C ASP A 184 -3.39 -13.43 9.14
N ALA A 185 -3.25 -12.40 8.30
CA ALA A 185 -2.32 -11.29 8.56
C ALA A 185 -2.65 -10.58 9.88
N VAL A 186 -3.94 -10.30 10.16
CA VAL A 186 -4.35 -9.65 11.42
C VAL A 186 -4.10 -10.56 12.62
N ARG A 187 -4.39 -11.86 12.51
CA ARG A 187 -4.10 -12.81 13.61
C ARG A 187 -2.61 -12.89 13.89
N ASN A 188 -1.79 -13.05 12.84
CA ASN A 188 -0.34 -13.15 12.97
C ASN A 188 0.27 -11.89 13.60
N VAL A 189 -0.11 -10.69 13.12
CA VAL A 189 0.44 -9.44 13.68
C VAL A 189 -0.02 -9.21 15.12
N ALA A 190 -1.24 -9.59 15.47
CA ALA A 190 -1.77 -9.49 16.83
C ALA A 190 -1.01 -10.43 17.77
N GLU A 191 -0.87 -11.71 17.40
CA GLU A 191 -0.13 -12.72 18.18
C GLU A 191 1.32 -12.30 18.41
N GLN A 192 2.05 -11.93 17.34
CA GLN A 192 3.45 -11.54 17.42
C GLN A 192 3.66 -10.24 18.21
N GLY A 193 2.73 -9.31 18.15
CA GLY A 193 2.79 -8.02 18.84
C GLY A 193 2.19 -8.04 20.25
N GLY A 194 1.63 -9.18 20.70
CA GLY A 194 0.95 -9.27 21.98
C GLY A 194 -0.31 -8.38 22.05
N PHE A 195 -1.01 -8.21 20.93
CA PHE A 195 -2.30 -7.53 20.86
C PHE A 195 -3.43 -8.57 20.88
N ASP A 196 -4.56 -8.21 21.47
CA ASP A 196 -5.80 -8.96 21.29
C ASP A 196 -6.63 -8.30 20.16
N VAL A 197 -7.10 -9.11 19.19
CA VAL A 197 -7.94 -8.63 18.08
C VAL A 197 -9.22 -7.95 18.60
N SER A 198 -9.78 -8.42 19.73
CA SER A 198 -10.95 -7.82 20.35
C SER A 198 -10.72 -6.40 20.89
N GLU A 199 -9.46 -6.07 21.20
CA GLU A 199 -9.07 -4.76 21.71
C GLU A 199 -8.83 -3.71 20.62
N LEU A 200 -8.88 -4.10 19.35
CA LEU A 200 -8.75 -3.15 18.25
C LEU A 200 -9.89 -2.13 18.30
N ASP A 201 -9.53 -0.86 18.26
CA ASP A 201 -10.50 0.25 18.21
C ASP A 201 -10.94 0.56 16.80
N LEU A 202 -10.05 0.33 15.82
CA LEU A 202 -10.29 0.64 14.42
C LEU A 202 -9.49 -0.30 13.52
N VAL A 203 -10.15 -0.78 12.46
CA VAL A 203 -9.52 -1.51 11.36
C VAL A 203 -9.68 -0.70 10.08
N ILE A 204 -8.57 -0.39 9.43
CA ILE A 204 -8.52 0.30 8.14
C ILE A 204 -7.97 -0.69 7.09
N PRO A 205 -8.87 -1.39 6.38
CA PRO A 205 -8.46 -2.34 5.37
C PRO A 205 -8.10 -1.65 4.04
N HIS A 206 -7.32 -2.32 3.22
CA HIS A 206 -7.22 -2.01 1.80
C HIS A 206 -8.60 -2.06 1.14
N GLN A 207 -8.96 -1.05 0.38
CA GLN A 207 -10.28 -0.84 -0.22
C GLN A 207 -10.38 -1.53 -1.60
N ALA A 208 -10.22 -2.85 -1.64
CA ALA A 208 -10.26 -3.60 -2.89
C ALA A 208 -11.68 -3.94 -3.35
N ASN A 209 -12.49 -4.43 -2.42
CA ASN A 209 -13.86 -4.86 -2.66
C ASN A 209 -14.59 -4.99 -1.31
N LEU A 210 -15.77 -4.41 -1.19
CA LEU A 210 -16.54 -4.41 0.07
C LEU A 210 -16.84 -5.83 0.57
N ARG A 211 -17.17 -6.76 -0.34
CA ARG A 211 -17.45 -8.17 0.03
C ARG A 211 -16.23 -8.88 0.62
N ILE A 212 -15.02 -8.55 0.15
CA ILE A 212 -13.77 -9.08 0.73
C ILE A 212 -13.59 -8.53 2.14
N ILE A 213 -13.76 -7.23 2.32
CA ILE A 213 -13.63 -6.56 3.61
C ILE A 213 -14.60 -7.14 4.62
N GLU A 214 -15.89 -7.20 4.27
CA GLU A 214 -16.94 -7.76 5.13
C GLU A 214 -16.64 -9.20 5.55
N LYS A 215 -16.24 -10.05 4.58
CA LYS A 215 -15.98 -11.46 4.88
C LYS A 215 -14.70 -11.66 5.70
N ALA A 216 -13.64 -10.93 5.45
CA ALA A 216 -12.41 -11.01 6.23
C ALA A 216 -12.63 -10.53 7.68
N THR A 217 -13.37 -9.45 7.88
CA THR A 217 -13.69 -8.91 9.22
C THR A 217 -14.66 -9.79 9.98
N GLU A 218 -15.63 -10.44 9.30
CA GLU A 218 -16.47 -11.48 9.89
C GLU A 218 -15.64 -12.65 10.43
N LEU A 219 -14.67 -13.14 9.66
CA LEU A 219 -13.74 -14.22 10.07
C LEU A 219 -12.87 -13.84 11.28
N LEU A 220 -12.63 -12.55 11.48
CA LEU A 220 -11.87 -12.02 12.62
C LEU A 220 -12.75 -11.77 13.85
N GLY A 221 -14.07 -11.79 13.71
CA GLY A 221 -15.01 -11.41 14.76
C GLY A 221 -14.95 -9.91 15.10
N VAL A 222 -14.44 -9.07 14.19
CA VAL A 222 -14.36 -7.62 14.39
C VAL A 222 -15.73 -7.00 14.07
N PRO A 223 -16.33 -6.23 14.99
CA PRO A 223 -17.59 -5.53 14.74
C PRO A 223 -17.46 -4.54 13.57
N SER A 224 -18.51 -4.46 12.74
CA SER A 224 -18.50 -3.64 11.52
C SER A 224 -18.35 -2.13 11.79
N ASP A 225 -18.77 -1.64 12.95
CA ASP A 225 -18.60 -0.25 13.36
C ASP A 225 -17.14 0.13 13.66
N LYS A 226 -16.28 -0.87 13.89
CA LYS A 226 -14.83 -0.70 14.01
C LYS A 226 -14.09 -0.77 12.68
N VAL A 227 -14.75 -1.12 11.58
CA VAL A 227 -14.15 -1.25 10.25
C VAL A 227 -14.47 -0.02 9.41
N TYR A 228 -13.44 0.63 8.88
CA TYR A 228 -13.64 1.81 8.04
C TYR A 228 -13.63 1.45 6.55
N THR A 229 -14.60 1.94 5.81
CA THR A 229 -14.68 1.83 4.35
C THR A 229 -14.93 3.19 3.72
N ASN A 230 -14.31 3.44 2.57
CA ASN A 230 -14.50 4.60 1.72
C ASN A 230 -14.48 4.24 0.23
N ILE A 231 -14.57 2.94 -0.07
CA ILE A 231 -14.51 2.40 -1.43
C ILE A 231 -15.63 2.96 -2.33
N GLU A 232 -16.78 3.33 -1.75
CA GLU A 232 -17.94 3.84 -2.48
C GLU A 232 -17.65 5.14 -3.24
N HIS A 233 -16.73 5.95 -2.74
CA HIS A 233 -16.38 7.25 -3.34
C HIS A 233 -14.93 7.36 -3.80
N MET A 234 -14.03 6.50 -3.29
CA MET A 234 -12.62 6.47 -3.69
C MET A 234 -12.28 5.39 -4.70
N GLY A 235 -13.03 4.27 -4.69
CA GLY A 235 -12.65 3.07 -5.42
C GLY A 235 -11.39 2.41 -4.85
N ASN A 236 -10.81 1.47 -5.61
CA ASN A 236 -9.52 0.86 -5.28
C ASN A 236 -8.40 1.76 -5.80
N VAL A 237 -7.70 2.41 -4.89
CA VAL A 237 -6.53 3.26 -5.16
C VAL A 237 -5.21 2.61 -4.70
N SER A 238 -5.15 1.26 -4.76
CA SER A 238 -3.96 0.45 -4.43
C SER A 238 -3.34 0.80 -3.07
N SER A 239 -2.03 1.05 -3.02
CA SER A 239 -1.31 1.38 -1.78
C SER A 239 -1.80 2.67 -1.11
N ALA A 240 -2.45 3.57 -1.84
CA ALA A 240 -2.96 4.82 -1.30
C ALA A 240 -4.29 4.65 -0.51
N CYS A 241 -4.97 3.51 -0.59
CA CYS A 241 -6.25 3.28 0.11
C CYS A 241 -6.17 3.56 1.61
N ILE A 242 -5.19 2.96 2.28
CA ILE A 242 -5.06 3.05 3.74
C ILE A 242 -4.70 4.47 4.20
N PRO A 243 -3.66 5.14 3.65
CA PRO A 243 -3.31 6.49 4.12
C PRO A 243 -4.36 7.54 3.74
N VAL A 244 -5.13 7.36 2.67
CA VAL A 244 -6.27 8.23 2.35
C VAL A 244 -7.39 8.05 3.38
N ALA A 245 -7.76 6.80 3.70
CA ALA A 245 -8.75 6.49 4.73
C ALA A 245 -8.32 7.03 6.11
N LEU A 246 -7.04 6.93 6.44
CA LEU A 246 -6.47 7.46 7.68
C LEU A 246 -6.58 9.00 7.74
N ASP A 247 -6.32 9.71 6.63
CA ASP A 247 -6.47 11.17 6.55
C ASP A 247 -7.95 11.58 6.74
N GLU A 248 -8.90 10.89 6.10
CA GLU A 248 -10.33 11.14 6.27
C GLU A 248 -10.77 10.98 7.72
N LEU A 249 -10.36 9.88 8.37
CA LEU A 249 -10.64 9.60 9.77
C LEU A 249 -10.02 10.63 10.71
N SER A 250 -8.78 11.03 10.44
CA SER A 250 -8.07 12.05 11.20
C SER A 250 -8.78 13.40 11.14
N ARG A 251 -9.16 13.84 9.94
CA ARG A 251 -9.93 15.09 9.74
C ARG A 251 -11.31 15.05 10.38
N ALA A 252 -11.93 13.87 10.40
CA ALA A 252 -13.21 13.66 11.08
C ALA A 252 -13.09 13.58 12.62
N GLY A 253 -11.87 13.70 13.19
CA GLY A 253 -11.63 13.60 14.63
C GLY A 253 -11.89 12.19 15.20
N ARG A 254 -11.86 11.16 14.34
CA ARG A 254 -12.10 9.77 14.74
C ARG A 254 -10.84 9.07 15.25
N ILE A 255 -9.67 9.60 14.95
CA ILE A 255 -8.38 9.11 15.50
C ILE A 255 -8.11 9.82 16.83
N ARG A 256 -7.88 9.05 17.88
CA ARG A 256 -7.65 9.57 19.24
C ARG A 256 -6.43 8.91 19.85
N GLU A 257 -5.74 9.62 20.71
CA GLU A 257 -4.61 9.09 21.48
C GLU A 257 -5.01 7.84 22.27
N GLY A 258 -4.15 6.84 22.25
CA GLY A 258 -4.33 5.54 22.91
C GLY A 258 -5.13 4.51 22.10
N MET A 259 -5.66 4.87 20.92
CA MET A 259 -6.36 3.89 20.06
C MET A 259 -5.36 2.88 19.48
N LYS A 260 -5.82 1.62 19.40
CA LYS A 260 -5.16 0.53 18.70
C LYS A 260 -5.75 0.41 17.30
N ILE A 261 -4.99 0.82 16.30
CA ILE A 261 -5.43 0.84 14.90
C ILE A 261 -4.73 -0.28 14.15
N CYS A 262 -5.51 -1.09 13.43
CA CYS A 262 -5.01 -2.12 12.54
C CYS A 262 -5.13 -1.67 11.09
N PHE A 263 -4.04 -1.71 10.36
CA PHE A 263 -3.98 -1.61 8.90
C PHE A 263 -3.82 -3.01 8.33
N VAL A 264 -4.61 -3.39 7.33
CA VAL A 264 -4.55 -4.72 6.72
C VAL A 264 -4.82 -4.64 5.23
N GLY A 265 -4.09 -5.43 4.46
CA GLY A 265 -4.26 -5.46 3.02
C GLY A 265 -3.68 -6.69 2.35
N PHE A 266 -4.02 -6.82 1.09
CA PHE A 266 -3.45 -7.76 0.14
C PHE A 266 -3.26 -7.07 -1.20
N GLY A 267 -2.45 -7.65 -2.08
CA GLY A 267 -2.19 -7.08 -3.40
C GLY A 267 -1.56 -8.07 -4.35
N ALA A 268 -1.21 -7.54 -5.55
CA ALA A 268 -0.48 -8.32 -6.54
C ALA A 268 0.84 -8.85 -5.94
N GLY A 269 1.17 -10.12 -6.38
CA GLY A 269 2.33 -10.82 -5.90
C GLY A 269 2.08 -12.34 -5.80
N LEU A 270 1.05 -12.92 -5.17
CA LEU A 270 0.19 -12.17 -4.26
C LEU A 270 0.91 -11.82 -2.96
N THR A 271 0.72 -10.62 -2.46
CA THR A 271 1.24 -10.17 -1.18
C THR A 271 0.11 -9.89 -0.20
N TYR A 272 0.38 -10.00 1.10
CA TYR A 272 -0.57 -9.66 2.15
C TYR A 272 0.18 -9.20 3.41
N GLY A 273 -0.50 -8.44 4.23
CA GLY A 273 0.12 -7.98 5.46
C GLY A 273 -0.82 -7.18 6.33
N ALA A 274 -0.40 -7.01 7.57
CA ALA A 274 -1.07 -6.14 8.53
C ALA A 274 -0.05 -5.41 9.42
N ALA A 275 -0.48 -4.27 9.95
CA ALA A 275 0.26 -3.55 10.97
C ALA A 275 -0.72 -3.09 12.05
N ILE A 276 -0.35 -3.23 13.32
CA ILE A 276 -1.08 -2.69 14.46
C ILE A 276 -0.21 -1.65 15.14
N MET A 277 -0.80 -0.48 15.40
CA MET A 277 -0.11 0.59 16.11
C MET A 277 -1.01 1.22 17.18
N GLU A 278 -0.39 1.66 18.27
CA GLU A 278 -1.01 2.58 19.23
C GLU A 278 -0.74 4.02 18.78
N VAL A 279 -1.78 4.84 18.75
CA VAL A 279 -1.70 6.23 18.29
C VAL A 279 -1.45 7.17 19.47
#